data_508f4fef620474b63ccadc1e849bd3a6
#
_entry.id   508f4fef620474b63ccadc1e849bd3a6
#
_cell.length_a   1.000
_cell.length_b   1.000
_cell.length_c   1.000
_cell.angle_alpha   90.00
_cell.angle_beta   90.00
_cell.angle_gamma   90.00
#
_symmetry.space_group_name_H-M   'P 1'
#
loop_
_entity.id
_entity.type
_entity.pdbx_description
1 polymer ?
#
loop_
_entity_poly.entity_id
_entity_poly.type
_entity_poly.pdbx_seq_one_letter_code
_entity_poly.pdbx_strand_id
1 'polypeptide(L)'
;SENIVTEPDGSRWIHIERQKTKAECHIKLLDIPSRIIDKYKGEGKDGKLFFVPATSSLCRSLKMIEEQCKLGCHLTFYMARHSFATLICLGNGVPIETISRMMGHSSIRTTQIYAEITNQKVNRDLLRLADTTKNQYSLPDDKMTPRVYQCGRYNGWKEEEDKDDNRTSGKAM
;
A
#
# COMPACT_ATOMS: atom_id res chain seq x y z
N SER A 1 -7.36 -23.29 15.65
CA SER A 1 -6.65 -22.12 16.19
C SER A 1 -7.63 -20.94 16.22
N GLU A 2 -7.75 -20.31 17.35
CA GLU A 2 -8.72 -19.25 17.66
C GLU A 2 -8.59 -18.03 16.76
N ASN A 3 -7.45 -17.86 16.13
CA ASN A 3 -7.13 -16.69 15.29
C ASN A 3 -7.59 -16.79 13.82
N ILE A 4 -8.15 -17.91 13.39
CA ILE A 4 -8.69 -18.06 12.04
C ILE A 4 -10.21 -18.07 12.14
N VAL A 5 -10.82 -17.09 11.53
CA VAL A 5 -12.27 -16.90 11.46
C VAL A 5 -12.73 -17.13 10.03
N THR A 6 -13.84 -17.85 9.89
CA THR A 6 -14.50 -18.01 8.59
C THR A 6 -15.76 -17.17 8.60
N GLU A 7 -15.82 -16.21 7.68
CA GLU A 7 -16.96 -15.34 7.50
C GLU A 7 -18.13 -16.06 6.80
N PRO A 8 -19.37 -15.53 6.89
CA PRO A 8 -20.55 -16.14 6.26
C PRO A 8 -20.44 -16.29 4.73
N ASP A 9 -19.61 -15.49 4.08
CA ASP A 9 -19.31 -15.56 2.64
C ASP A 9 -18.33 -16.68 2.27
N GLY A 10 -17.87 -17.46 3.27
CA GLY A 10 -16.87 -18.52 3.11
C GLY A 10 -15.43 -18.00 3.10
N SER A 11 -15.19 -16.71 3.17
CA SER A 11 -13.83 -16.16 3.25
C SER A 11 -13.21 -16.44 4.60
N ARG A 12 -11.89 -16.71 4.58
CA ARG A 12 -11.12 -17.01 5.79
C ARG A 12 -10.21 -15.82 6.12
N TRP A 13 -10.16 -15.47 7.40
CA TRP A 13 -9.40 -14.34 7.89
C TRP A 13 -8.53 -14.75 9.08
N ILE A 14 -7.38 -14.11 9.19
CA ILE A 14 -6.54 -14.17 10.38
C ILE A 14 -6.76 -12.89 11.17
N HIS A 15 -7.19 -13.02 12.42
CA HIS A 15 -7.32 -11.93 13.38
C HIS A 15 -6.26 -12.10 14.44
N ILE A 16 -5.32 -11.17 14.52
CA ILE A 16 -4.21 -11.22 15.49
C ILE A 16 -4.02 -9.84 16.12
N GLU A 17 -3.95 -9.80 17.43
CA GLU A 17 -3.44 -8.64 18.16
C GLU A 17 -1.92 -8.75 18.29
N ARG A 18 -1.19 -7.73 17.84
CA ARG A 18 0.26 -7.68 18.01
C ARG A 18 0.65 -7.40 19.46
N GLN A 19 1.41 -8.29 20.07
CA GLN A 19 1.85 -8.15 21.46
C GLN A 19 2.58 -6.84 21.74
N LYS A 20 3.43 -6.38 20.79
CA LYS A 20 4.28 -5.20 20.95
C LYS A 20 3.52 -3.88 20.79
N THR A 21 2.57 -3.79 19.87
CA THR A 21 1.90 -2.53 19.50
C THR A 21 0.44 -2.49 19.88
N LYS A 22 -0.11 -3.61 20.37
CA LYS A 22 -1.55 -3.80 20.64
C LYS A 22 -2.44 -3.46 19.44
N ALA A 23 -1.85 -3.45 18.25
CA ALA A 23 -2.58 -3.21 17.02
C ALA A 23 -3.23 -4.51 16.54
N GLU A 24 -4.50 -4.43 16.21
CA GLU A 24 -5.24 -5.51 15.57
C GLU A 24 -4.87 -5.62 14.10
N CYS A 25 -4.65 -6.85 13.65
CA CYS A 25 -4.36 -7.19 12.27
C CYS A 25 -5.46 -8.10 11.75
N HIS A 26 -6.11 -7.68 10.66
CA HIS A 26 -7.11 -8.46 9.95
C HIS A 26 -6.55 -8.78 8.56
N ILE A 27 -6.23 -10.05 8.31
CA ILE A 27 -5.58 -10.48 7.08
C ILE A 27 -6.46 -11.51 6.40
N LYS A 28 -6.97 -11.19 5.21
CA LYS A 28 -7.72 -12.13 4.39
C LYS A 28 -6.78 -13.23 3.86
N LEU A 29 -7.17 -14.47 4.06
CA LEU A 29 -6.46 -15.61 3.51
C LEU A 29 -6.85 -15.81 2.05
N LEU A 30 -5.89 -15.63 1.17
CA LEU A 30 -5.99 -15.98 -0.23
C LEU A 30 -5.83 -17.50 -0.41
N ASP A 31 -6.00 -18.01 -1.63
CA ASP A 31 -5.97 -19.45 -1.94
C ASP A 31 -4.68 -20.14 -1.46
N ILE A 32 -3.51 -19.58 -1.79
CA ILE A 32 -2.23 -20.20 -1.44
C ILE A 32 -2.04 -20.33 0.06
N PRO A 33 -2.16 -19.25 0.88
CA PRO A 33 -2.12 -19.36 2.33
C PRO A 33 -3.17 -20.33 2.90
N SER A 34 -4.38 -20.33 2.36
CA SER A 34 -5.45 -21.25 2.79
C SER A 34 -5.04 -22.71 2.58
N ARG A 35 -4.52 -23.05 1.40
CA ARG A 35 -4.05 -24.41 1.09
C ARG A 35 -2.86 -24.83 1.96
N ILE A 36 -1.96 -23.91 2.29
CA ILE A 36 -0.85 -24.18 3.21
C ILE A 36 -1.39 -24.50 4.60
N ILE A 37 -2.34 -23.73 5.09
CA ILE A 37 -2.98 -23.97 6.38
C ILE A 37 -3.65 -25.34 6.41
N ASP A 38 -4.40 -25.68 5.38
CA ASP A 38 -5.14 -26.95 5.30
C ASP A 38 -4.17 -28.15 5.20
N LYS A 39 -3.05 -27.98 4.49
CA LYS A 39 -2.01 -29.03 4.37
C LYS A 39 -1.36 -29.35 5.72
N TYR A 40 -1.09 -28.35 6.53
CA TYR A 40 -0.38 -28.51 7.81
C TYR A 40 -1.32 -28.48 9.04
N LYS A 41 -2.63 -28.56 8.81
CA LYS A 41 -3.62 -28.58 9.90
C LYS A 41 -3.40 -29.81 10.78
N GLY A 42 -3.20 -29.58 12.08
CA GLY A 42 -2.99 -30.65 13.05
C GLY A 42 -1.54 -30.98 13.36
N GLU A 43 -0.56 -30.42 12.68
CA GLU A 43 0.86 -30.62 12.99
C GLU A 43 1.33 -29.77 14.19
N GLY A 44 0.58 -28.72 14.50
CA GLY A 44 0.88 -27.83 15.63
C GLY A 44 0.56 -28.48 16.99
N LYS A 45 1.39 -28.21 18.00
CA LYS A 45 1.16 -28.57 19.40
C LYS A 45 0.61 -27.36 20.16
N ASP A 46 -0.04 -27.60 21.29
CA ASP A 46 -0.51 -26.56 22.22
C ASP A 46 -1.43 -25.49 21.56
N GLY A 47 -2.36 -25.91 20.72
CA GLY A 47 -3.30 -25.02 20.02
C GLY A 47 -2.70 -24.19 18.88
N LYS A 48 -1.41 -24.35 18.60
CA LYS A 48 -0.75 -23.70 17.45
C LYS A 48 -1.12 -24.39 16.15
N LEU A 49 -1.19 -23.62 15.09
CA LEU A 49 -1.51 -24.13 13.75
C LEU A 49 -0.34 -24.94 13.16
N PHE A 50 0.88 -24.46 13.36
CA PHE A 50 2.10 -25.05 12.85
C PHE A 50 3.08 -25.36 13.98
N PHE A 51 3.92 -26.37 13.76
CA PHE A 51 5.14 -26.51 14.54
C PHE A 51 6.12 -25.42 14.08
N VAL A 52 6.43 -24.48 14.96
CA VAL A 52 7.42 -23.43 14.68
C VAL A 52 8.68 -23.74 15.48
N PRO A 53 9.79 -24.09 14.81
CA PRO A 53 11.09 -24.30 15.47
C PRO A 53 11.57 -23.04 16.19
N ALA A 54 12.57 -23.20 17.05
CA ALA A 54 13.23 -22.06 17.68
C ALA A 54 13.82 -21.11 16.60
N THR A 55 13.81 -19.80 16.90
CA THR A 55 14.31 -18.76 15.97
C THR A 55 15.71 -19.04 15.46
N SER A 56 16.60 -19.57 16.31
CA SER A 56 17.96 -19.96 15.92
C SER A 56 18.00 -21.04 14.84
N SER A 57 17.11 -22.04 14.92
CA SER A 57 16.99 -23.09 13.90
C SER A 57 16.45 -22.53 12.58
N LEU A 58 15.47 -21.65 12.66
CA LEU A 58 14.92 -20.97 11.48
C LEU A 58 16.00 -20.11 10.78
N CYS A 59 16.76 -19.32 11.54
CA CYS A 59 17.88 -18.54 11.00
C CYS A 59 18.94 -19.41 10.33
N ARG A 60 19.25 -20.58 10.94
CA ARG A 60 20.16 -21.55 10.32
C ARG A 60 19.65 -22.09 9.00
N SER A 61 18.35 -22.40 8.92
CA SER A 61 17.73 -22.86 7.68
C SER A 61 17.75 -21.79 6.57
N LEU A 62 17.52 -20.51 6.93
CA LEU A 62 17.65 -19.40 5.97
C LEU A 62 19.08 -19.28 5.44
N LYS A 63 20.08 -19.42 6.31
CA LYS A 63 21.48 -19.39 5.90
C LYS A 63 21.84 -20.54 4.97
N MET A 64 21.33 -21.76 5.24
CA MET A 64 21.51 -22.90 4.32
C MET A 64 20.91 -22.64 2.93
N ILE A 65 19.71 -22.03 2.87
CA ILE A 65 19.08 -21.66 1.60
C ILE A 65 19.93 -20.61 0.86
N GLU A 66 20.42 -19.59 1.58
CA GLU A 66 21.31 -18.56 1.04
C GLU A 66 22.56 -19.18 0.39
N GLU A 67 23.22 -20.09 1.08
CA GLU A 67 24.42 -20.79 0.61
C GLU A 67 24.11 -21.70 -0.59
N GLN A 68 23.07 -22.52 -0.51
CA GLN A 68 22.68 -23.45 -1.58
C GLN A 68 22.23 -22.74 -2.85
N CYS A 69 21.47 -21.66 -2.71
CA CYS A 69 20.99 -20.85 -3.83
C CYS A 69 22.02 -19.83 -4.33
N LYS A 70 23.19 -19.73 -3.68
CA LYS A 70 24.24 -18.72 -3.98
C LYS A 70 23.69 -17.31 -4.06
N LEU A 71 22.81 -16.95 -3.11
CA LEU A 71 22.22 -15.62 -3.05
C LEU A 71 23.26 -14.60 -2.63
N GLY A 72 23.37 -13.50 -3.36
CA GLY A 72 24.29 -12.40 -3.02
C GLY A 72 23.83 -11.51 -1.87
N CYS A 73 22.82 -11.95 -1.08
CA CYS A 73 22.24 -11.18 0.02
C CYS A 73 21.89 -12.07 1.20
N HIS A 74 21.92 -11.50 2.40
CA HIS A 74 21.57 -12.20 3.63
C HIS A 74 20.06 -12.29 3.82
N LEU A 75 19.50 -13.51 3.86
CA LEU A 75 18.08 -13.75 4.04
C LEU A 75 17.64 -13.56 5.50
N THR A 76 16.60 -12.77 5.68
CA THR A 76 15.98 -12.55 7.00
C THR A 76 14.44 -12.60 6.90
N PHE A 77 13.76 -12.88 8.01
CA PHE A 77 12.30 -12.76 8.07
C PHE A 77 11.81 -11.32 7.83
N TYR A 78 12.64 -10.33 8.21
CA TYR A 78 12.34 -8.94 7.92
C TYR A 78 12.32 -8.67 6.41
N MET A 79 13.28 -9.24 5.69
CA MET A 79 13.36 -9.14 4.23
C MET A 79 12.14 -9.79 3.55
N ALA A 80 11.70 -10.96 4.02
CA ALA A 80 10.48 -11.59 3.53
C ALA A 80 9.25 -10.71 3.75
N ARG A 81 9.13 -10.10 4.93
CA ARG A 81 8.06 -9.14 5.26
C ARG A 81 8.13 -7.89 4.37
N HIS A 82 9.35 -7.37 4.13
CA HIS A 82 9.57 -6.24 3.25
C HIS A 82 9.18 -6.56 1.81
N SER A 83 9.63 -7.69 1.28
CA SER A 83 9.30 -8.14 -0.08
C SER A 83 7.80 -8.37 -0.27
N PHE A 84 7.11 -8.92 0.73
CA PHE A 84 5.66 -9.05 0.70
C PHE A 84 4.97 -7.69 0.56
N ALA A 85 5.37 -6.71 1.39
CA ALA A 85 4.77 -5.38 1.35
C ALA A 85 5.04 -4.66 0.02
N THR A 86 6.27 -4.72 -0.48
CA THR A 86 6.71 -3.97 -1.67
C THR A 86 6.32 -4.66 -2.97
N LEU A 87 6.72 -5.92 -3.14
CA LEU A 87 6.57 -6.62 -4.42
C LEU A 87 5.17 -7.21 -4.59
N ILE A 88 4.64 -7.83 -3.53
CA ILE A 88 3.35 -8.51 -3.62
C ILE A 88 2.19 -7.52 -3.44
N CYS A 89 2.23 -6.65 -2.42
CA CYS A 89 1.11 -5.76 -2.14
C CYS A 89 1.20 -4.45 -2.94
N LEU A 90 2.19 -3.60 -2.71
CA LEU A 90 2.32 -2.31 -3.38
C LEU A 90 2.50 -2.46 -4.89
N GLY A 91 3.30 -3.42 -5.33
CA GLY A 91 3.51 -3.72 -6.75
C GLY A 91 2.21 -4.10 -7.48
N ASN A 92 1.23 -4.68 -6.80
CA ASN A 92 -0.07 -5.03 -7.34
C ASN A 92 -1.19 -4.02 -7.00
N GLY A 93 -0.82 -2.84 -6.51
CA GLY A 93 -1.76 -1.73 -6.32
C GLY A 93 -2.58 -1.77 -5.03
N VAL A 94 -2.19 -2.60 -4.05
CA VAL A 94 -2.82 -2.56 -2.73
C VAL A 94 -2.49 -1.21 -2.06
N PRO A 95 -3.49 -0.46 -1.56
CA PRO A 95 -3.24 0.82 -0.88
C PRO A 95 -2.33 0.67 0.33
N ILE A 96 -1.50 1.68 0.58
CA ILE A 96 -0.52 1.66 1.67
C ILE A 96 -1.19 1.58 3.04
N GLU A 97 -2.39 2.17 3.18
CA GLU A 97 -3.21 2.12 4.39
C GLU A 97 -3.64 0.68 4.70
N THR A 98 -4.07 -0.05 3.67
CA THR A 98 -4.44 -1.46 3.80
C THR A 98 -3.25 -2.29 4.23
N ILE A 99 -2.08 -2.07 3.62
CA ILE A 99 -0.84 -2.77 3.99
C ILE A 99 -0.44 -2.44 5.42
N SER A 100 -0.54 -1.18 5.83
CA SER A 100 -0.24 -0.75 7.20
C SER A 100 -1.08 -1.49 8.23
N ARG A 101 -2.38 -1.65 7.97
CA ARG A 101 -3.29 -2.44 8.82
C ARG A 101 -2.94 -3.93 8.82
N MET A 102 -2.72 -4.53 7.65
CA MET A 102 -2.34 -5.95 7.54
C MET A 102 -1.03 -6.25 8.27
N MET A 103 -0.11 -5.31 8.27
CA MET A 103 1.17 -5.42 8.98
C MET A 103 1.08 -5.04 10.46
N GLY A 104 -0.05 -4.53 10.94
CA GLY A 104 -0.25 -4.10 12.32
C GLY A 104 0.69 -2.97 12.72
N HIS A 105 0.91 -2.01 11.84
CA HIS A 105 1.65 -0.82 12.17
C HIS A 105 0.73 0.19 12.86
N SER A 106 1.16 0.72 13.99
CA SER A 106 0.43 1.78 14.71
C SER A 106 0.49 3.12 14.00
N SER A 107 1.45 3.30 13.09
CA SER A 107 1.60 4.51 12.28
C SER A 107 1.89 4.15 10.84
N ILE A 108 1.20 4.80 9.92
CA ILE A 108 1.41 4.64 8.48
C ILE A 108 2.83 5.01 8.03
N ARG A 109 3.49 5.91 8.78
CA ARG A 109 4.89 6.31 8.54
C ARG A 109 5.84 5.09 8.51
N THR A 110 5.57 4.09 9.34
CA THR A 110 6.35 2.84 9.35
C THR A 110 6.18 2.05 8.04
N THR A 111 5.05 2.21 7.36
CA THR A 111 4.79 1.56 6.08
C THR A 111 5.31 2.39 4.90
N GLN A 112 5.38 3.71 5.05
CA GLN A 112 5.86 4.63 4.01
C GLN A 112 7.32 4.36 3.60
N ILE A 113 8.14 3.77 4.47
CA ILE A 113 9.49 3.32 4.11
C ILE A 113 9.50 2.29 2.97
N TYR A 114 8.38 1.59 2.76
CA TYR A 114 8.19 0.63 1.66
C TYR A 114 7.64 1.28 0.38
N ALA A 115 7.15 2.52 0.47
CA ALA A 115 6.47 3.21 -0.63
C ALA A 115 7.45 3.99 -1.50
N GLU A 116 8.48 3.33 -2.01
CA GLU A 116 9.26 3.90 -3.08
C GLU A 116 8.42 3.91 -4.36
N ILE A 117 7.89 5.10 -4.69
CA ILE A 117 7.06 5.27 -5.89
C ILE A 117 7.97 5.30 -7.10
N THR A 118 8.00 4.19 -7.83
CA THR A 118 8.73 4.11 -9.09
C THR A 118 7.93 4.77 -10.23
N ASN A 119 8.63 5.32 -11.23
CA ASN A 119 7.99 5.85 -12.44
C ASN A 119 7.10 4.81 -13.14
N GLN A 120 7.46 3.53 -13.05
CA GLN A 120 6.64 2.44 -13.59
C GLN A 120 5.30 2.32 -12.87
N LYS A 121 5.28 2.49 -11.56
CA LYS A 121 4.01 2.48 -10.78
C LYS A 121 3.15 3.67 -11.15
N VAL A 122 3.71 4.87 -11.21
CA VAL A 122 3.00 6.09 -11.63
C VAL A 122 2.37 5.88 -13.00
N ASN A 123 3.13 5.40 -13.98
CA ASN A 123 2.63 5.15 -15.33
C ASN A 123 1.48 4.15 -15.34
N ARG A 124 1.61 3.04 -14.61
CA ARG A 124 0.56 2.02 -14.51
C ARG A 124 -0.72 2.56 -13.89
N ASP A 125 -0.61 3.34 -12.82
CA ASP A 125 -1.75 3.93 -12.12
C ASP A 125 -2.46 4.97 -13.00
N LEU A 126 -1.71 5.78 -13.76
CA LEU A 126 -2.26 6.74 -14.72
C LEU A 126 -2.92 6.05 -15.91
N LEU A 127 -2.38 4.95 -16.43
CA LEU A 127 -3.03 4.17 -17.49
C LEU A 127 -4.37 3.59 -17.02
N ARG A 128 -4.44 3.05 -15.80
CA ARG A 128 -5.70 2.59 -15.21
C ARG A 128 -6.71 3.72 -15.07
N LEU A 129 -6.26 4.89 -14.61
CA LEU A 129 -7.11 6.07 -14.52
C LEU A 129 -7.64 6.46 -15.91
N ALA A 130 -6.77 6.52 -16.91
CA ALA A 130 -7.15 6.84 -18.29
C ALA A 130 -8.21 5.88 -18.83
N ASP A 131 -8.05 4.56 -18.61
CA ASP A 131 -9.03 3.57 -19.04
C ASP A 131 -10.38 3.74 -18.32
N THR A 132 -10.36 4.05 -17.02
CA THR A 132 -11.59 4.26 -16.23
C THR A 132 -12.32 5.53 -16.66
N THR A 133 -11.59 6.59 -17.01
CA THR A 133 -12.15 7.90 -17.34
C THR A 133 -12.47 8.08 -18.83
N LYS A 134 -11.97 7.19 -19.69
CA LYS A 134 -12.10 7.26 -21.15
C LYS A 134 -13.54 7.47 -21.65
N ASN A 135 -14.53 6.91 -20.96
CA ASN A 135 -15.95 7.03 -21.30
C ASN A 135 -16.68 8.09 -20.49
N GLN A 136 -16.02 8.70 -19.50
CA GLN A 136 -16.63 9.71 -18.63
C GLN A 136 -16.36 11.14 -19.13
N TYR A 137 -15.25 11.33 -19.81
CA TYR A 137 -14.81 12.64 -20.29
C TYR A 137 -14.47 12.54 -21.79
N SER A 138 -15.30 13.19 -22.61
CA SER A 138 -15.01 13.43 -24.02
C SER A 138 -14.76 14.92 -24.24
N LEU A 139 -13.71 15.25 -24.94
CA LEU A 139 -13.54 16.61 -25.44
C LEU A 139 -14.59 16.84 -26.54
N PRO A 140 -15.28 17.99 -26.58
CA PRO A 140 -16.12 18.34 -27.73
C PRO A 140 -15.25 18.34 -28.98
N ASP A 141 -15.80 17.81 -30.08
CA ASP A 141 -15.11 17.59 -31.34
C ASP A 141 -14.24 18.77 -31.77
N ASP A 142 -13.10 18.42 -32.26
CA ASP A 142 -11.86 19.11 -32.56
C ASP A 142 -12.01 20.24 -33.58
N LYS A 143 -12.69 21.32 -33.22
CA LYS A 143 -12.59 22.61 -33.92
C LYS A 143 -11.91 23.69 -33.08
N MET A 144 -11.44 23.35 -31.90
CA MET A 144 -10.62 24.24 -31.09
C MET A 144 -9.16 24.10 -31.51
N THR A 145 -8.69 25.01 -32.35
CA THR A 145 -7.22 25.23 -32.51
C THR A 145 -6.62 25.32 -31.11
N PRO A 146 -5.61 24.53 -30.79
CA PRO A 146 -4.99 24.61 -29.48
C PRO A 146 -4.49 26.02 -29.25
N ARG A 147 -5.07 26.75 -28.29
CA ARG A 147 -4.40 27.96 -27.80
C ARG A 147 -3.14 27.48 -27.14
N VAL A 148 -2.02 27.67 -27.84
CA VAL A 148 -0.69 27.48 -27.27
C VAL A 148 -0.56 28.54 -26.19
N TYR A 149 -0.88 28.17 -24.96
CA TYR A 149 -0.47 28.96 -23.80
C TYR A 149 1.05 28.83 -23.76
N GLN A 150 1.75 29.88 -24.25
CA GLN A 150 3.15 30.01 -23.93
C GLN A 150 3.23 30.07 -22.41
N CYS A 151 3.74 29.00 -21.81
CA CYS A 151 4.00 28.96 -20.39
C CYS A 151 5.08 30.01 -20.10
N GLY A 152 4.65 31.24 -19.80
CA GLY A 152 5.51 32.26 -19.25
C GLY A 152 6.17 31.73 -18.00
N ARG A 153 7.44 32.02 -17.77
CA ARG A 153 8.14 31.64 -16.56
C ARG A 153 7.25 31.97 -15.37
N TYR A 154 6.97 30.95 -14.55
CA TYR A 154 6.21 31.07 -13.33
C TYR A 154 6.97 32.00 -12.36
N ASN A 155 6.63 33.27 -12.37
CA ASN A 155 7.09 34.25 -11.39
C ASN A 155 6.09 34.23 -10.27
N GLY A 156 6.35 33.45 -9.21
CA GLY A 156 5.64 33.32 -7.95
C GLY A 156 4.36 34.14 -7.74
N TRP A 157 3.43 33.59 -7.02
CA TRP A 157 2.21 34.27 -6.60
C TRP A 157 2.56 35.62 -5.96
N LYS A 158 2.25 36.74 -6.64
CA LYS A 158 2.13 38.04 -5.99
C LYS A 158 0.68 38.12 -5.51
N GLU A 159 0.51 38.21 -4.22
CA GLU A 159 -0.76 38.62 -3.63
C GLU A 159 -1.08 40.01 -4.16
N GLU A 160 -2.11 40.16 -4.99
CA GLU A 160 -2.69 41.45 -5.33
C GLU A 160 -3.47 41.91 -4.08
N GLU A 161 -2.96 42.96 -3.44
CA GLU A 161 -3.70 43.72 -2.42
C GLU A 161 -4.94 44.30 -3.07
N ASP A 162 -6.13 43.87 -2.66
CA ASP A 162 -7.41 44.50 -2.96
C ASP A 162 -7.40 45.94 -2.46
N LYS A 163 -7.21 46.89 -3.34
CA LYS A 163 -7.46 48.30 -3.05
C LYS A 163 -8.94 48.53 -3.17
N ASP A 164 -9.61 48.51 -2.02
CA ASP A 164 -10.96 49.05 -1.86
C ASP A 164 -10.99 50.51 -2.30
N ASP A 165 -11.60 50.76 -3.44
CA ASP A 165 -11.83 52.08 -3.98
C ASP A 165 -13.12 52.64 -3.36
N ASN A 166 -12.95 53.27 -2.19
CA ASN A 166 -14.00 53.94 -1.46
C ASN A 166 -14.30 55.31 -2.12
N ARG A 167 -15.12 55.33 -3.17
CA ARG A 167 -15.71 56.53 -3.71
C ARG A 167 -17.13 56.71 -3.20
N THR A 168 -17.26 57.41 -2.08
CA THR A 168 -18.50 58.09 -1.75
C THR A 168 -18.36 59.58 -1.96
N SER A 169 -18.74 60.06 -3.09
CA SER A 169 -19.10 61.44 -3.32
C SER A 169 -20.55 61.65 -2.95
N GLY A 170 -20.84 62.27 -1.88
CA GLY A 170 -22.14 62.79 -1.49
C GLY A 170 -22.10 64.29 -1.31
N LYS A 171 -22.43 65.03 -2.37
CA LYS A 171 -22.77 66.41 -2.30
C LYS A 171 -24.26 66.50 -2.57
N ALA A 172 -25.05 67.09 -1.64
CA ALA A 172 -26.12 68.00 -1.95
C ALA A 172 -26.73 68.54 -0.67
N MET A 173 -26.64 69.84 -0.55
CA MET A 173 -27.52 70.84 0.08
C MET A 173 -28.05 70.57 1.47
#